data_c96db9e2f983f0e388f30f223a429d0a
#
_entry.id   c96db9e2f983f0e388f30f223a429d0a
#
_cell.length_a   1.000
_cell.length_b   1.000
_cell.length_c   1.000
_cell.angle_alpha   90.00
_cell.angle_beta   90.00
_cell.angle_gamma   90.00
#
_symmetry.space_group_name_H-M   'P 1'
#
loop_
_entity.id
_entity.type
_entity.pdbx_description
1 polymer ?
#
loop_
_entity_poly.entity_id
_entity_poly.type
_entity_poly.pdbx_seq_one_letter_code
_entity_poly.pdbx_strand_id
1 'polypeptide(L)'
;MISREDKRREMAHYHEQCLIGSVLLFPPSLDEIADVEPGHFANHRHEAIFSTVREMYESSKHIDTATLLDRLSARSDFDDLNRDSYIASMYEVVPNGCHAASYAKIVRTNWLRRETIRRAHELVTEIDSADDVEIATAIERHLGQLADTATPTQHIEMKDLLASVWDDIQQRSKSKSGVGLKTGFAKVDQHLIGLRPGELIVIAARPACGKTAFVCSMAHRVALNGSPVMFFSLEMSAAELGERLLSIGSGVHGMQLKSGNVTDAEYDKLLRAASTLQEIPLKIDDNANMKVNRIASFCRRTKRKHGLGLIIVDYLQLIEPENRRDPREQQVAQSTRALKKLAKELQVPVIVLAQLNRQIETRNDKRPKLSDLRESGAIEQDADVVAFLHRPEVYDPADRPGQCDLLIEKNRRGPTGCVTLAWKAETTQFDDGAERFGPRDL
;
A
#
# COMPACT_ATOMS: atom_id res chain seq x y z
N MET A 1 45.51 -15.19 -14.47
CA MET A 1 44.08 -15.52 -14.62
C MET A 1 43.25 -14.30 -14.25
N ILE A 2 42.54 -13.72 -15.20
CA ILE A 2 41.62 -12.60 -14.93
C ILE A 2 40.50 -13.12 -14.02
N SER A 3 40.24 -12.42 -12.91
CA SER A 3 39.22 -12.84 -11.97
C SER A 3 37.83 -12.83 -12.63
N ARG A 4 36.87 -13.60 -12.07
CA ARG A 4 35.46 -13.55 -12.54
C ARG A 4 34.86 -12.14 -12.42
N GLU A 5 35.34 -11.37 -11.47
CA GLU A 5 34.88 -10.01 -11.19
C GLU A 5 35.44 -9.01 -12.20
N ASP A 6 36.72 -9.16 -12.59
CA ASP A 6 37.35 -8.31 -13.62
C ASP A 6 36.68 -8.49 -14.97
N LYS A 7 36.38 -9.74 -15.36
CA LYS A 7 35.58 -10.03 -16.59
C LYS A 7 34.21 -9.39 -16.57
N ARG A 8 33.54 -9.37 -15.41
CA ARG A 8 32.23 -8.70 -15.29
C ARG A 8 32.35 -7.20 -15.42
N ARG A 9 33.40 -6.58 -14.88
CA ARG A 9 33.64 -5.13 -15.00
C ARG A 9 33.93 -4.75 -16.45
N GLU A 10 34.77 -5.51 -17.15
CA GLU A 10 35.01 -5.31 -18.58
C GLU A 10 33.75 -5.43 -19.42
N MET A 11 32.95 -6.47 -19.19
CA MET A 11 31.66 -6.64 -19.90
C MET A 11 30.67 -5.53 -19.58
N ALA A 12 30.61 -5.04 -18.34
CA ALA A 12 29.73 -3.92 -17.98
C ALA A 12 30.13 -2.64 -18.71
N HIS A 13 31.43 -2.36 -18.76
CA HIS A 13 31.99 -1.22 -19.51
C HIS A 13 31.64 -1.30 -21.01
N TYR A 14 31.81 -2.47 -21.60
CA TYR A 14 31.46 -2.73 -23.00
C TYR A 14 29.97 -2.47 -23.28
N HIS A 15 29.06 -2.92 -22.40
CA HIS A 15 27.63 -2.68 -22.58
C HIS A 15 27.24 -1.19 -22.44
N GLU A 16 27.94 -0.45 -21.59
CA GLU A 16 27.76 0.99 -21.47
C GLU A 16 28.17 1.70 -22.77
N GLN A 17 29.30 1.31 -23.36
CA GLN A 17 29.74 1.81 -24.67
C GLN A 17 28.73 1.51 -25.77
N CYS A 18 28.18 0.25 -25.79
CA CYS A 18 27.15 -0.13 -26.74
C CYS A 18 25.88 0.71 -26.61
N LEU A 19 25.46 1.03 -25.38
CA LEU A 19 24.31 1.88 -25.14
C LEU A 19 24.53 3.30 -25.68
N ILE A 20 25.66 3.92 -25.32
CA ILE A 20 26.00 5.27 -25.78
C ILE A 20 26.16 5.28 -27.30
N GLY A 21 26.87 4.34 -27.89
CA GLY A 21 27.03 4.23 -29.34
C GLY A 21 25.69 4.10 -30.07
N SER A 22 24.74 3.33 -29.52
CA SER A 22 23.39 3.19 -30.08
C SER A 22 22.64 4.53 -30.05
N VAL A 23 22.73 5.28 -28.96
CA VAL A 23 22.10 6.60 -28.81
C VAL A 23 22.76 7.63 -29.73
N LEU A 24 24.07 7.60 -29.89
CA LEU A 24 24.80 8.50 -30.79
C LEU A 24 24.45 8.23 -32.26
N LEU A 25 24.26 6.96 -32.63
CA LEU A 25 23.82 6.58 -34.02
C LEU A 25 22.35 6.90 -34.27
N PHE A 26 21.50 6.79 -33.26
CA PHE A 26 20.08 7.05 -33.39
C PHE A 26 19.55 7.76 -32.13
N PRO A 27 19.72 9.10 -32.01
CA PRO A 27 19.29 9.87 -30.85
C PRO A 27 17.80 9.70 -30.45
N PRO A 28 16.82 9.48 -31.36
CA PRO A 28 15.45 9.21 -30.95
C PRO A 28 15.25 7.97 -30.08
N SER A 29 16.24 7.05 -30.04
CA SER A 29 16.20 5.92 -29.10
C SER A 29 16.21 6.32 -27.62
N LEU A 30 16.55 7.58 -27.30
CA LEU A 30 16.45 8.12 -25.94
C LEU A 30 15.01 8.09 -25.42
N ASP A 31 14.00 8.21 -26.28
CA ASP A 31 12.59 8.11 -25.88
C ASP A 31 12.23 6.70 -25.42
N GLU A 32 12.86 5.65 -26.00
CA GLU A 32 12.64 4.25 -25.64
C GLU A 32 13.34 3.87 -24.32
N ILE A 33 14.36 4.63 -23.91
CA ILE A 33 15.18 4.39 -22.72
C ILE A 33 15.08 5.52 -21.70
N ALA A 34 13.94 6.20 -21.62
CA ALA A 34 13.71 7.34 -20.73
C ALA A 34 13.96 7.01 -19.25
N ASP A 35 13.91 5.73 -18.88
CA ASP A 35 14.19 5.19 -17.53
C ASP A 35 15.68 5.01 -17.21
N VAL A 36 16.57 5.27 -18.15
CA VAL A 36 18.02 5.24 -17.91
C VAL A 36 18.50 6.63 -17.46
N GLU A 37 19.07 6.69 -16.28
CA GLU A 37 19.64 7.91 -15.71
C GLU A 37 21.18 7.90 -15.82
N PRO A 38 21.84 9.09 -15.88
CA PRO A 38 23.31 9.18 -15.90
C PRO A 38 24.00 8.38 -14.79
N GLY A 39 23.45 8.41 -13.55
CA GLY A 39 23.97 7.65 -12.42
C GLY A 39 23.91 6.11 -12.57
N HIS A 40 23.26 5.59 -13.62
CA HIS A 40 23.25 4.16 -13.90
C HIS A 40 24.56 3.65 -14.50
N PHE A 41 25.42 4.53 -14.98
CA PHE A 41 26.72 4.18 -15.53
C PHE A 41 27.76 3.96 -14.41
N ALA A 42 28.65 2.97 -14.60
CA ALA A 42 29.74 2.72 -13.66
C ALA A 42 30.95 3.59 -13.97
N ASN A 43 31.12 3.95 -15.25
CA ASN A 43 32.20 4.77 -15.70
C ASN A 43 31.76 6.24 -15.76
N HIS A 44 32.41 7.13 -14.99
CA HIS A 44 32.11 8.55 -14.93
C HIS A 44 32.20 9.26 -16.29
N ARG A 45 33.05 8.77 -17.22
CA ARG A 45 33.12 9.29 -18.59
C ARG A 45 31.84 8.97 -19.39
N HIS A 46 31.33 7.74 -19.23
CA HIS A 46 30.07 7.32 -19.84
C HIS A 46 28.87 8.10 -19.30
N GLU A 47 28.86 8.32 -17.98
CA GLU A 47 27.88 9.14 -17.30
C GLU A 47 27.87 10.58 -17.87
N ALA A 48 29.04 11.20 -17.98
CA ALA A 48 29.19 12.56 -18.53
C ALA A 48 28.74 12.65 -20.00
N ILE A 49 29.13 11.67 -20.83
CA ILE A 49 28.71 11.63 -22.24
C ILE A 49 27.20 11.45 -22.33
N PHE A 50 26.63 10.48 -21.62
CA PHE A 50 25.19 10.22 -21.67
C PHE A 50 24.37 11.41 -21.16
N SER A 51 24.78 12.03 -20.06
CA SER A 51 24.16 13.26 -19.53
C SER A 51 24.16 14.38 -20.59
N THR A 52 25.31 14.61 -21.23
CA THR A 52 25.44 15.67 -22.23
C THR A 52 24.56 15.39 -23.48
N VAL A 53 24.55 14.15 -23.95
CA VAL A 53 23.74 13.74 -25.10
C VAL A 53 22.24 13.91 -24.79
N ARG A 54 21.82 13.53 -23.58
CA ARG A 54 20.43 13.69 -23.12
C ARG A 54 20.04 15.16 -23.04
N GLU A 55 20.87 16.02 -22.44
CA GLU A 55 20.65 17.48 -22.39
C GLU A 55 20.53 18.11 -23.79
N MET A 56 21.36 17.65 -24.73
CA MET A 56 21.31 18.13 -26.12
C MET A 56 19.99 17.70 -26.79
N TYR A 57 19.55 16.45 -26.57
CA TYR A 57 18.32 15.91 -27.12
C TYR A 57 17.11 16.66 -26.57
N GLU A 58 17.00 16.82 -25.25
CA GLU A 58 15.93 17.55 -24.58
C GLU A 58 15.85 19.04 -25.02
N SER A 59 17.03 19.62 -25.33
CA SER A 59 17.11 21.00 -25.85
C SER A 59 16.92 21.10 -27.37
N SER A 60 16.53 20.01 -28.04
CA SER A 60 16.36 19.92 -29.50
C SER A 60 17.59 20.39 -30.29
N LYS A 61 18.79 20.15 -29.75
CA LYS A 61 20.06 20.51 -30.42
C LYS A 61 20.51 19.34 -31.28
N HIS A 62 21.24 19.70 -32.36
CA HIS A 62 21.83 18.68 -33.22
C HIS A 62 22.92 17.90 -32.46
N ILE A 63 22.87 16.58 -32.53
CA ILE A 63 23.80 15.66 -31.89
C ILE A 63 24.70 15.08 -32.97
N ASP A 64 25.93 15.53 -33.00
CA ASP A 64 27.01 14.98 -33.79
C ASP A 64 28.32 14.99 -32.97
N THR A 65 29.35 14.36 -33.50
CA THR A 65 30.62 14.25 -32.80
C THR A 65 31.25 15.61 -32.45
N ALA A 66 31.16 16.61 -33.36
CA ALA A 66 31.75 17.92 -33.17
C ALA A 66 31.02 18.74 -32.10
N THR A 67 29.69 18.77 -32.15
CA THR A 67 28.85 19.48 -31.17
C THR A 67 28.91 18.84 -29.79
N LEU A 68 29.02 17.50 -29.73
CA LEU A 68 29.18 16.77 -28.48
C LEU A 68 30.56 17.07 -27.85
N LEU A 69 31.64 17.05 -28.63
CA LEU A 69 32.99 17.37 -28.17
C LEU A 69 33.08 18.80 -27.63
N ASP A 70 32.49 19.77 -28.32
CA ASP A 70 32.44 21.16 -27.88
C ASP A 70 31.78 21.28 -26.49
N ARG A 71 30.65 20.59 -26.30
CA ARG A 71 29.94 20.56 -25.03
C ARG A 71 30.74 19.88 -23.92
N LEU A 72 31.34 18.73 -24.20
CA LEU A 72 32.15 17.99 -23.23
C LEU A 72 33.41 18.76 -22.84
N SER A 73 33.98 19.57 -23.76
CA SER A 73 35.17 20.42 -23.48
C SER A 73 34.86 21.51 -22.44
N ALA A 74 33.62 21.94 -22.33
CA ALA A 74 33.19 22.93 -21.33
C ALA A 74 32.96 22.33 -19.93
N ARG A 75 33.00 21.00 -19.80
CA ARG A 75 32.77 20.32 -18.51
C ARG A 75 34.08 20.06 -17.80
N SER A 76 34.15 20.42 -16.53
CA SER A 76 35.34 20.19 -15.68
C SER A 76 35.45 18.73 -15.22
N ASP A 77 34.38 17.95 -15.29
CA ASP A 77 34.31 16.53 -14.88
C ASP A 77 34.70 15.56 -16.02
N PHE A 78 35.00 16.08 -17.21
CA PHE A 78 35.41 15.31 -18.37
C PHE A 78 36.76 15.81 -18.91
N ASP A 79 37.85 15.41 -18.26
CA ASP A 79 39.21 15.71 -18.70
C ASP A 79 39.84 14.48 -19.32
N ASP A 80 39.94 14.46 -20.66
CA ASP A 80 40.60 13.39 -21.40
C ASP A 80 41.36 13.95 -22.59
N LEU A 81 42.66 13.61 -22.63
CA LEU A 81 43.56 13.99 -23.73
C LEU A 81 43.22 13.33 -25.07
N ASN A 82 42.42 12.23 -25.06
CA ASN A 82 42.06 11.46 -26.24
C ASN A 82 40.52 11.45 -26.49
N ARG A 83 39.85 12.57 -26.22
CA ARG A 83 38.37 12.69 -26.31
C ARG A 83 37.80 12.22 -27.66
N ASP A 84 38.41 12.68 -28.75
CA ASP A 84 37.96 12.41 -30.11
C ASP A 84 37.99 10.92 -30.45
N SER A 85 39.12 10.24 -30.14
CA SER A 85 39.24 8.82 -30.39
C SER A 85 38.37 7.97 -29.48
N TYR A 86 38.12 8.44 -28.26
CA TYR A 86 37.23 7.74 -27.33
C TYR A 86 35.75 7.77 -27.76
N ILE A 87 35.24 8.93 -28.22
CA ILE A 87 33.92 9.03 -28.75
C ILE A 87 33.80 8.29 -30.09
N ALA A 88 34.81 8.37 -30.96
CA ALA A 88 34.82 7.61 -32.21
C ALA A 88 34.70 6.11 -31.97
N SER A 89 35.41 5.58 -30.97
CA SER A 89 35.35 4.15 -30.62
C SER A 89 33.94 3.70 -30.22
N MET A 90 33.07 4.56 -29.68
CA MET A 90 31.68 4.22 -29.34
C MET A 90 30.80 4.01 -30.54
N TYR A 91 31.05 4.72 -31.63
CA TYR A 91 30.36 4.50 -32.91
C TYR A 91 30.77 3.14 -33.54
N GLU A 92 32.02 2.70 -33.32
CA GLU A 92 32.49 1.44 -33.92
C GLU A 92 32.04 0.18 -33.18
N VAL A 93 31.69 0.32 -31.90
CA VAL A 93 31.29 -0.82 -31.04
C VAL A 93 29.92 -1.40 -31.44
N VAL A 94 29.05 -0.61 -32.05
CA VAL A 94 27.68 -1.03 -32.41
C VAL A 94 27.45 -0.92 -33.89
N PRO A 95 26.85 -1.94 -34.54
CA PRO A 95 26.57 -1.92 -35.97
C PRO A 95 25.39 -0.99 -36.36
N ASN A 96 24.48 -0.70 -35.43
CA ASN A 96 23.32 0.17 -35.62
C ASN A 96 22.72 0.62 -34.29
N GLY A 97 21.82 1.62 -34.31
CA GLY A 97 21.14 2.17 -33.13
C GLY A 97 19.92 1.38 -32.62
N CYS A 98 19.53 0.27 -33.29
CA CYS A 98 18.26 -0.40 -33.03
C CYS A 98 18.21 -1.21 -31.71
N HIS A 99 19.31 -1.33 -30.98
CA HIS A 99 19.39 -2.19 -29.78
C HIS A 99 19.54 -1.42 -28.48
N ALA A 100 19.32 -0.09 -28.50
CA ALA A 100 19.43 0.77 -27.31
C ALA A 100 18.64 0.24 -26.11
N ALA A 101 17.39 -0.15 -26.29
CA ALA A 101 16.54 -0.72 -25.23
C ALA A 101 17.11 -2.00 -24.60
N SER A 102 17.76 -2.86 -25.41
CA SER A 102 18.39 -4.08 -24.92
C SER A 102 19.64 -3.77 -24.07
N TYR A 103 20.49 -2.86 -24.52
CA TYR A 103 21.67 -2.43 -23.76
C TYR A 103 21.27 -1.66 -22.50
N ALA A 104 20.25 -0.80 -22.57
CA ALA A 104 19.69 -0.09 -21.43
C ALA A 104 19.27 -1.03 -20.30
N LYS A 105 18.58 -2.13 -20.63
CA LYS A 105 18.20 -3.16 -19.67
C LYS A 105 19.41 -3.80 -18.99
N ILE A 106 20.50 -4.04 -19.74
CA ILE A 106 21.73 -4.62 -19.18
C ILE A 106 22.43 -3.61 -18.27
N VAL A 107 22.59 -2.35 -18.72
CA VAL A 107 23.21 -1.27 -17.93
C VAL A 107 22.45 -1.07 -16.62
N ARG A 108 21.14 -0.99 -16.67
CA ARG A 108 20.27 -0.88 -15.49
C ARG A 108 20.40 -2.09 -14.55
N THR A 109 20.46 -3.31 -15.10
CA THR A 109 20.66 -4.52 -14.29
C THR A 109 22.01 -4.50 -13.57
N ASN A 110 23.06 -4.05 -14.24
CA ASN A 110 24.40 -3.93 -13.65
C ASN A 110 24.45 -2.83 -12.58
N TRP A 111 23.78 -1.69 -12.82
CA TRP A 111 23.63 -0.65 -11.81
C TRP A 111 22.88 -1.16 -10.58
N LEU A 112 21.75 -1.83 -10.76
CA LEU A 112 20.97 -2.39 -9.66
C LEU A 112 21.80 -3.35 -8.80
N ARG A 113 22.65 -4.17 -9.43
CA ARG A 113 23.59 -5.04 -8.70
C ARG A 113 24.60 -4.24 -7.88
N ARG A 114 25.21 -3.19 -8.46
CA ARG A 114 26.15 -2.33 -7.75
C ARG A 114 25.49 -1.64 -6.58
N GLU A 115 24.31 -1.08 -6.80
CA GLU A 115 23.54 -0.39 -5.77
C GLU A 115 23.12 -1.32 -4.64
N THR A 116 22.72 -2.56 -4.98
CA THR A 116 22.40 -3.59 -3.98
C THR A 116 23.62 -3.94 -3.12
N ILE A 117 24.79 -4.11 -3.74
CA ILE A 117 26.04 -4.41 -3.02
C ILE A 117 26.44 -3.22 -2.14
N ARG A 118 26.38 -2.00 -2.66
CA ARG A 118 26.70 -0.77 -1.91
C ARG A 118 25.81 -0.66 -0.67
N ARG A 119 24.50 -0.82 -0.81
CA ARG A 119 23.55 -0.77 0.31
C ARG A 119 23.71 -1.90 1.30
N ALA A 120 24.11 -3.09 0.83
CA ALA A 120 24.43 -4.20 1.72
C ALA A 120 25.64 -3.87 2.60
N HIS A 121 26.68 -3.22 2.05
CA HIS A 121 27.84 -2.78 2.83
C HIS A 121 27.47 -1.67 3.83
N GLU A 122 26.63 -0.70 3.42
CA GLU A 122 26.13 0.34 4.31
C GLU A 122 25.33 -0.26 5.47
N LEU A 123 24.45 -1.23 5.17
CA LEU A 123 23.70 -1.97 6.19
C LEU A 123 24.61 -2.70 7.16
N VAL A 124 25.64 -3.42 6.66
CA VAL A 124 26.61 -4.11 7.54
C VAL A 124 27.31 -3.11 8.45
N THR A 125 27.78 -1.98 7.90
CA THR A 125 28.46 -0.93 8.69
C THR A 125 27.54 -0.33 9.75
N GLU A 126 26.26 -0.15 9.44
CA GLU A 126 25.27 0.40 10.38
C GLU A 126 24.93 -0.61 11.49
N ILE A 127 24.80 -1.89 11.16
CA ILE A 127 24.52 -2.96 12.13
C ILE A 127 25.69 -3.11 13.13
N ASP A 128 26.93 -2.98 12.69
CA ASP A 128 28.11 -3.10 13.56
C ASP A 128 28.14 -2.04 14.69
N SER A 129 27.39 -0.95 14.54
CA SER A 129 27.33 0.17 15.50
C SER A 129 25.96 0.35 16.18
N ALA A 130 24.95 -0.48 15.89
CA ALA A 130 23.57 -0.28 16.28
C ALA A 130 23.12 -1.25 17.40
N ASP A 131 22.18 -0.79 18.23
CA ASP A 131 21.49 -1.62 19.21
C ASP A 131 20.40 -2.50 18.56
N ASP A 132 19.97 -3.59 19.25
CA ASP A 132 19.05 -4.61 18.69
C ASP A 132 17.76 -4.06 18.06
N VAL A 133 17.20 -2.96 18.59
CA VAL A 133 15.99 -2.32 18.07
C VAL A 133 16.29 -1.52 16.80
N GLU A 134 17.48 -0.93 16.70
CA GLU A 134 17.93 -0.15 15.56
C GLU A 134 18.27 -1.05 14.38
N ILE A 135 18.81 -2.26 14.63
CA ILE A 135 19.11 -3.27 13.61
C ILE A 135 17.88 -3.61 12.77
N ALA A 136 16.74 -3.91 13.41
CA ALA A 136 15.50 -4.23 12.69
C ALA A 136 15.04 -3.07 11.80
N THR A 137 15.16 -1.85 12.30
CA THR A 137 14.78 -0.62 11.58
C THR A 137 15.70 -0.35 10.39
N ALA A 138 17.01 -0.55 10.56
CA ALA A 138 18.00 -0.41 9.51
C ALA A 138 17.75 -1.42 8.37
N ILE A 139 17.53 -2.69 8.70
CA ILE A 139 17.19 -3.74 7.71
C ILE A 139 15.94 -3.36 6.93
N GLU A 140 14.86 -2.96 7.60
CA GLU A 140 13.61 -2.60 6.92
C GLU A 140 13.78 -1.40 5.99
N ARG A 141 14.52 -0.38 6.41
CA ARG A 141 14.81 0.82 5.61
C ARG A 141 15.60 0.47 4.34
N HIS A 142 16.70 -0.27 4.46
CA HIS A 142 17.54 -0.63 3.31
C HIS A 142 16.81 -1.57 2.34
N LEU A 143 16.05 -2.55 2.85
CA LEU A 143 15.24 -3.44 2.00
C LEU A 143 14.09 -2.71 1.30
N GLY A 144 13.45 -1.76 1.98
CA GLY A 144 12.40 -0.91 1.39
C GLY A 144 12.94 -0.08 0.21
N GLN A 145 14.08 0.58 0.41
CA GLN A 145 14.73 1.38 -0.62
C GLN A 145 15.19 0.54 -1.82
N LEU A 146 15.70 -0.69 -1.58
CA LEU A 146 16.05 -1.62 -2.66
C LEU A 146 14.82 -2.06 -3.46
N ALA A 147 13.69 -2.30 -2.81
CA ALA A 147 12.45 -2.67 -3.48
C ALA A 147 11.91 -1.51 -4.36
N ASP A 148 11.96 -0.28 -3.87
CA ASP A 148 11.57 0.91 -4.63
C ASP A 148 12.47 1.13 -5.87
N THR A 149 13.77 0.88 -5.73
CA THR A 149 14.76 1.00 -6.82
C THR A 149 14.59 -0.09 -7.90
N ALA A 150 14.16 -1.28 -7.50
CA ALA A 150 14.01 -2.44 -8.41
C ALA A 150 12.74 -2.40 -9.26
N THR A 151 11.75 -1.55 -8.91
CA THR A 151 10.47 -1.50 -9.61
C THR A 151 10.56 -0.58 -10.82
N PRO A 152 10.49 -1.08 -12.06
CA PRO A 152 10.49 -0.21 -13.25
C PRO A 152 9.22 0.62 -13.29
N THR A 153 9.34 1.88 -13.69
CA THR A 153 8.21 2.73 -14.03
C THR A 153 7.60 2.18 -15.33
N GLN A 154 6.58 1.33 -15.23
CA GLN A 154 5.90 0.81 -16.42
C GLN A 154 4.91 1.85 -16.93
N HIS A 155 5.20 2.44 -18.07
CA HIS A 155 4.18 3.08 -18.90
C HIS A 155 3.39 1.97 -19.57
N ILE A 156 2.08 1.92 -19.35
CA ILE A 156 1.19 0.93 -19.96
C ILE A 156 0.62 1.57 -21.22
N GLU A 157 0.80 0.95 -22.37
CA GLU A 157 0.15 1.39 -23.60
C GLU A 157 -1.37 1.24 -23.49
N MET A 158 -2.11 2.19 -24.10
CA MET A 158 -3.58 2.18 -24.06
C MET A 158 -4.16 0.87 -24.60
N LYS A 159 -3.52 0.29 -25.61
CA LYS A 159 -3.93 -0.98 -26.21
C LYS A 159 -3.91 -2.13 -25.18
N ASP A 160 -2.82 -2.26 -24.42
CA ASP A 160 -2.65 -3.29 -23.41
C ASP A 160 -3.56 -3.06 -22.20
N LEU A 161 -3.72 -1.79 -21.83
CA LEU A 161 -4.66 -1.38 -20.78
C LEU A 161 -6.10 -1.77 -21.14
N LEU A 162 -6.55 -1.47 -22.37
CA LEU A 162 -7.90 -1.80 -22.80
C LEU A 162 -8.13 -3.30 -22.89
N ALA A 163 -7.13 -4.09 -23.34
CA ALA A 163 -7.21 -5.53 -23.34
C ALA A 163 -7.41 -6.08 -21.92
N SER A 164 -6.60 -5.64 -20.95
CA SER A 164 -6.73 -6.07 -19.56
C SER A 164 -8.06 -5.66 -18.93
N VAL A 165 -8.53 -4.43 -19.20
CA VAL A 165 -9.83 -3.94 -18.73
C VAL A 165 -10.99 -4.73 -19.32
N TRP A 166 -10.90 -5.13 -20.59
CA TRP A 166 -11.92 -5.94 -21.25
C TRP A 166 -12.01 -7.34 -20.66
N ASP A 167 -10.86 -7.98 -20.42
CA ASP A 167 -10.80 -9.29 -19.77
C ASP A 167 -11.39 -9.24 -18.36
N ASP A 168 -11.07 -8.20 -17.60
CA ASP A 168 -11.65 -7.93 -16.29
C ASP A 168 -13.19 -7.78 -16.35
N ILE A 169 -13.72 -7.04 -17.33
CA ILE A 169 -15.18 -6.88 -17.52
C ILE A 169 -15.82 -8.21 -17.85
N GLN A 170 -15.22 -9.01 -18.73
CA GLN A 170 -15.73 -10.33 -19.08
C GLN A 170 -15.74 -11.29 -17.89
N GLN A 171 -14.67 -11.31 -17.09
CA GLN A 171 -14.63 -12.13 -15.87
C GLN A 171 -15.71 -11.71 -14.87
N ARG A 172 -15.93 -10.40 -14.70
CA ARG A 172 -16.97 -9.84 -13.83
C ARG A 172 -18.38 -10.20 -14.31
N SER A 173 -18.63 -10.18 -15.61
CA SER A 173 -19.94 -10.55 -16.17
C SER A 173 -20.25 -12.03 -16.01
N LYS A 174 -19.23 -12.89 -15.97
CA LYS A 174 -19.36 -14.34 -15.77
C LYS A 174 -19.48 -14.71 -14.28
N SER A 175 -18.82 -13.97 -13.40
CA SER A 175 -18.90 -14.16 -11.95
C SER A 175 -20.13 -13.45 -11.41
N LYS A 176 -21.10 -14.18 -10.86
CA LYS A 176 -22.25 -13.62 -10.13
C LYS A 176 -21.83 -12.93 -8.82
N SER A 177 -20.59 -13.03 -8.41
CA SER A 177 -19.99 -12.32 -7.27
C SER A 177 -19.43 -10.99 -7.74
N GLY A 178 -19.89 -9.87 -7.14
CA GLY A 178 -19.49 -8.49 -7.51
C GLY A 178 -17.99 -8.24 -7.58
N VAL A 179 -17.61 -7.02 -7.96
CA VAL A 179 -16.27 -6.57 -8.34
C VAL A 179 -15.24 -6.58 -7.20
N GLY A 180 -15.68 -6.63 -5.92
CA GLY A 180 -14.82 -6.48 -4.76
C GLY A 180 -14.94 -7.63 -3.74
N LEU A 181 -14.06 -7.60 -2.75
CA LEU A 181 -14.13 -8.48 -1.59
C LEU A 181 -15.41 -8.18 -0.81
N LYS A 182 -16.23 -9.20 -0.58
CA LYS A 182 -17.46 -9.05 0.20
C LYS A 182 -17.12 -8.82 1.66
N THR A 183 -17.74 -7.80 2.26
CA THR A 183 -17.61 -7.48 3.69
C THR A 183 -18.33 -8.50 4.58
N GLY A 184 -19.29 -9.22 3.99
CA GLY A 184 -20.23 -10.10 4.69
C GLY A 184 -21.45 -9.37 5.26
N PHE A 185 -21.57 -8.07 5.05
CA PHE A 185 -22.79 -7.30 5.30
C PHE A 185 -23.50 -7.04 3.97
N ALA A 186 -24.64 -7.68 3.73
CA ALA A 186 -25.31 -7.67 2.43
C ALA A 186 -25.64 -6.25 1.94
N LYS A 187 -26.13 -5.38 2.84
CA LYS A 187 -26.48 -3.99 2.52
C LYS A 187 -25.24 -3.13 2.24
N VAL A 188 -24.15 -3.35 2.97
CA VAL A 188 -22.87 -2.66 2.72
C VAL A 188 -22.30 -3.11 1.38
N ASP A 189 -22.32 -4.41 1.10
CA ASP A 189 -21.82 -4.99 -0.15
C ASP A 189 -22.65 -4.54 -1.36
N GLN A 190 -23.96 -4.36 -1.20
CA GLN A 190 -24.84 -3.81 -2.24
C GLN A 190 -24.49 -2.34 -2.53
N HIS A 191 -24.20 -1.54 -1.49
CA HIS A 191 -23.91 -0.12 -1.65
C HIS A 191 -22.49 0.15 -2.19
N LEU A 192 -21.48 -0.56 -1.68
CA LEU A 192 -20.07 -0.40 -2.08
C LEU A 192 -19.67 -1.29 -3.28
N ILE A 193 -20.51 -2.26 -3.66
CA ILE A 193 -20.18 -3.32 -4.65
C ILE A 193 -18.95 -4.11 -4.20
N GLY A 194 -18.80 -4.33 -2.87
CA GLY A 194 -17.65 -4.93 -2.23
C GLY A 194 -16.44 -3.99 -2.11
N LEU A 195 -15.44 -4.40 -1.35
CA LEU A 195 -14.18 -3.68 -1.17
C LEU A 195 -13.25 -3.98 -2.35
N ARG A 196 -12.82 -2.96 -3.08
CA ARG A 196 -12.02 -3.17 -4.29
C ARG A 196 -10.52 -3.25 -4.00
N PRO A 197 -9.76 -4.02 -4.77
CA PRO A 197 -8.31 -4.04 -4.68
C PRO A 197 -7.70 -2.64 -4.83
N GLY A 198 -6.72 -2.32 -3.99
CA GLY A 198 -6.02 -1.04 -4.03
C GLY A 198 -6.77 0.15 -3.43
N GLU A 199 -7.96 -0.05 -2.84
CA GLU A 199 -8.71 1.00 -2.16
C GLU A 199 -8.26 1.19 -0.70
N LEU A 200 -8.24 2.45 -0.27
CA LEU A 200 -8.12 2.85 1.13
C LEU A 200 -9.50 3.27 1.64
N ILE A 201 -10.02 2.53 2.60
CA ILE A 201 -11.33 2.75 3.22
C ILE A 201 -11.08 3.27 4.64
N VAL A 202 -11.60 4.44 4.96
CA VAL A 202 -11.52 5.00 6.31
C VAL A 202 -12.88 4.87 6.98
N ILE A 203 -12.91 4.22 8.14
CA ILE A 203 -14.10 4.09 8.98
C ILE A 203 -13.86 4.86 10.27
N ALA A 204 -14.60 5.94 10.48
CA ALA A 204 -14.41 6.76 11.66
C ALA A 204 -15.65 6.78 12.56
N ALA A 205 -15.42 6.94 13.86
CA ALA A 205 -16.47 7.03 14.85
C ALA A 205 -16.02 7.78 16.11
N ARG A 206 -16.98 8.22 16.91
CA ARG A 206 -16.72 8.63 18.30
C ARG A 206 -16.45 7.38 19.15
N PRO A 207 -15.74 7.53 20.29
CA PRO A 207 -15.61 6.44 21.28
C PRO A 207 -16.96 5.84 21.64
N ALA A 208 -17.01 4.58 21.98
CA ALA A 208 -18.19 3.81 22.33
C ALA A 208 -19.22 3.54 21.20
N CYS A 209 -19.06 4.12 19.99
CA CYS A 209 -19.93 3.80 18.84
C CYS A 209 -19.69 2.41 18.24
N GLY A 210 -18.65 1.67 18.68
CA GLY A 210 -18.41 0.29 18.25
C GLY A 210 -17.50 0.15 17.02
N LYS A 211 -16.60 1.10 16.77
CA LYS A 211 -15.65 1.09 15.64
C LYS A 211 -14.90 -0.23 15.48
N THR A 212 -14.19 -0.65 16.53
CA THR A 212 -13.46 -1.93 16.56
C THR A 212 -14.40 -3.13 16.43
N ALA A 213 -15.59 -3.09 17.04
CA ALA A 213 -16.57 -4.15 16.96
C ALA A 213 -17.07 -4.38 15.52
N PHE A 214 -17.27 -3.30 14.76
CA PHE A 214 -17.69 -3.38 13.37
C PHE A 214 -16.64 -4.07 12.50
N VAL A 215 -15.37 -3.67 12.61
CA VAL A 215 -14.30 -4.30 11.82
C VAL A 215 -13.98 -5.71 12.27
N CYS A 216 -14.15 -6.04 13.57
CA CYS A 216 -14.05 -7.42 14.06
C CYS A 216 -15.16 -8.31 13.44
N SER A 217 -16.42 -7.81 13.41
CA SER A 217 -17.51 -8.52 12.76
C SER A 217 -17.26 -8.71 11.26
N MET A 218 -16.69 -7.69 10.59
CA MET A 218 -16.29 -7.77 9.20
C MET A 218 -15.14 -8.75 8.99
N ALA A 219 -14.06 -8.64 9.76
CA ALA A 219 -12.90 -9.53 9.67
C ALA A 219 -13.29 -10.99 9.84
N HIS A 220 -14.14 -11.29 10.82
CA HIS A 220 -14.68 -12.62 11.06
C HIS A 220 -15.43 -13.15 9.83
N ARG A 221 -16.34 -12.37 9.25
CA ARG A 221 -17.15 -12.77 8.07
C ARG A 221 -16.29 -12.94 6.82
N VAL A 222 -15.34 -12.03 6.59
CA VAL A 222 -14.41 -12.10 5.45
C VAL A 222 -13.53 -13.35 5.55
N ALA A 223 -13.01 -13.64 6.75
CA ALA A 223 -12.17 -14.80 7.00
C ALA A 223 -12.96 -16.12 6.91
N LEU A 224 -14.20 -16.17 7.40
CA LEU A 224 -15.11 -17.32 7.22
C LEU A 224 -15.39 -17.63 5.75
N ASN A 225 -15.42 -16.62 4.89
CA ASN A 225 -15.52 -16.79 3.44
C ASN A 225 -14.19 -17.21 2.78
N GLY A 226 -13.17 -17.57 3.56
CA GLY A 226 -11.88 -18.06 3.08
C GLY A 226 -10.90 -17.00 2.60
N SER A 227 -11.22 -15.71 2.72
CA SER A 227 -10.30 -14.63 2.33
C SER A 227 -9.32 -14.31 3.46
N PRO A 228 -7.99 -14.35 3.22
CA PRO A 228 -7.01 -14.07 4.27
C PRO A 228 -7.07 -12.61 4.73
N VAL A 229 -7.14 -12.41 6.05
CA VAL A 229 -7.23 -11.10 6.70
C VAL A 229 -6.02 -10.88 7.58
N MET A 230 -5.41 -9.70 7.49
CA MET A 230 -4.39 -9.22 8.42
C MET A 230 -4.94 -8.05 9.23
N PHE A 231 -5.00 -8.22 10.55
CA PHE A 231 -5.55 -7.25 11.48
C PHE A 231 -4.44 -6.69 12.38
N PHE A 232 -4.15 -5.42 12.28
CA PHE A 232 -3.23 -4.69 13.16
C PHE A 232 -4.05 -3.95 14.22
N SER A 233 -3.88 -4.37 15.48
CA SER A 233 -4.56 -3.77 16.63
C SER A 233 -3.57 -2.97 17.44
N LEU A 234 -3.68 -1.66 17.41
CA LEU A 234 -2.80 -0.75 18.14
C LEU A 234 -3.42 -0.29 19.46
N GLU A 235 -4.72 -0.54 19.67
CA GLU A 235 -5.47 -0.12 20.85
C GLU A 235 -5.77 -1.30 21.80
N MET A 236 -6.11 -2.46 21.23
CA MET A 236 -6.54 -3.63 22.00
C MET A 236 -5.52 -4.76 21.87
N SER A 237 -5.35 -5.54 22.91
CA SER A 237 -4.53 -6.77 22.89
C SER A 237 -5.15 -7.85 21.99
N ALA A 238 -4.32 -8.77 21.50
CA ALA A 238 -4.78 -9.93 20.74
C ALA A 238 -5.74 -10.81 21.57
N ALA A 239 -5.52 -10.89 22.89
CA ALA A 239 -6.39 -11.63 23.81
C ALA A 239 -7.81 -11.03 23.86
N GLU A 240 -7.94 -9.70 24.01
CA GLU A 240 -9.24 -9.01 24.01
C GLU A 240 -9.98 -9.15 22.68
N LEU A 241 -9.24 -9.10 21.56
CA LEU A 241 -9.82 -9.37 20.23
C LEU A 241 -10.25 -10.83 20.09
N GLY A 242 -9.48 -11.77 20.62
CA GLY A 242 -9.80 -13.20 20.66
C GLY A 242 -11.09 -13.47 21.42
N GLU A 243 -11.25 -12.89 22.62
CA GLU A 243 -12.50 -12.98 23.41
C GLU A 243 -13.69 -12.41 22.64
N ARG A 244 -13.51 -11.26 21.96
CA ARG A 244 -14.56 -10.66 21.14
C ARG A 244 -14.95 -11.53 19.95
N LEU A 245 -13.99 -12.11 19.25
CA LEU A 245 -14.24 -13.04 18.15
C LEU A 245 -14.94 -14.30 18.60
N LEU A 246 -14.57 -14.83 19.78
CA LEU A 246 -15.26 -15.96 20.42
C LEU A 246 -16.72 -15.62 20.77
N SER A 247 -16.96 -14.43 21.34
CA SER A 247 -18.33 -13.95 21.63
C SER A 247 -19.15 -13.82 20.34
N ILE A 248 -18.56 -13.24 19.28
CA ILE A 248 -19.21 -13.11 17.95
C ILE A 248 -19.54 -14.49 17.37
N GLY A 249 -18.60 -15.43 17.38
CA GLY A 249 -18.73 -16.74 16.76
C GLY A 249 -19.67 -17.69 17.54
N SER A 250 -19.67 -17.61 18.87
CA SER A 250 -20.48 -18.48 19.72
C SER A 250 -21.86 -17.93 20.05
N GLY A 251 -22.04 -16.59 19.97
CA GLY A 251 -23.24 -15.89 20.46
C GLY A 251 -23.32 -15.83 21.99
N VAL A 252 -22.27 -16.20 22.72
CA VAL A 252 -22.21 -16.09 24.19
C VAL A 252 -21.91 -14.65 24.59
N HIS A 253 -22.58 -14.18 25.63
CA HIS A 253 -22.47 -12.80 26.10
C HIS A 253 -21.05 -12.46 26.54
N GLY A 254 -20.48 -11.36 26.02
CA GLY A 254 -19.09 -10.98 26.30
C GLY A 254 -18.76 -10.77 27.78
N MET A 255 -19.74 -10.31 28.59
CA MET A 255 -19.57 -10.18 30.04
C MET A 255 -19.45 -11.53 30.75
N GLN A 256 -20.11 -12.58 30.26
CA GLN A 256 -20.00 -13.94 30.81
C GLN A 256 -18.58 -14.50 30.56
N LEU A 257 -18.04 -14.25 29.36
CA LEU A 257 -16.64 -14.61 29.06
C LEU A 257 -15.66 -13.90 29.99
N LYS A 258 -15.81 -12.60 30.21
CA LYS A 258 -14.94 -11.82 31.09
C LYS A 258 -15.04 -12.22 32.56
N SER A 259 -16.24 -12.57 33.05
CA SER A 259 -16.47 -12.97 34.43
C SER A 259 -16.18 -14.45 34.69
N GLY A 260 -15.99 -15.25 33.63
CA GLY A 260 -15.86 -16.71 33.76
C GLY A 260 -17.15 -17.43 34.14
N ASN A 261 -18.29 -16.73 34.17
CA ASN A 261 -19.58 -17.31 34.55
C ASN A 261 -20.29 -17.85 33.30
N VAL A 262 -19.83 -18.99 32.82
CA VAL A 262 -20.25 -19.67 31.61
C VAL A 262 -20.91 -21.00 31.98
N THR A 263 -22.10 -21.27 31.47
CA THR A 263 -22.79 -22.55 31.63
C THR A 263 -22.16 -23.65 30.74
N ASP A 264 -22.39 -24.94 31.08
CA ASP A 264 -21.88 -26.05 30.23
C ASP A 264 -22.36 -25.94 28.77
N ALA A 265 -23.62 -25.56 28.54
CA ALA A 265 -24.17 -25.37 27.20
C ALA A 265 -23.51 -24.22 26.44
N GLU A 266 -23.11 -23.16 27.13
CA GLU A 266 -22.37 -22.05 26.53
C GLU A 266 -20.92 -22.45 26.28
N TYR A 267 -20.33 -23.27 27.16
CA TYR A 267 -18.99 -23.80 26.96
C TYR A 267 -18.90 -24.65 25.70
N ASP A 268 -19.90 -25.48 25.41
CA ASP A 268 -19.99 -26.23 24.16
C ASP A 268 -20.09 -25.33 22.92
N LYS A 269 -20.80 -24.19 23.00
CA LYS A 269 -20.85 -23.20 21.92
C LYS A 269 -19.49 -22.53 21.69
N LEU A 270 -18.78 -22.21 22.78
CA LEU A 270 -17.45 -21.62 22.72
C LEU A 270 -16.43 -22.57 22.10
N LEU A 271 -16.47 -23.86 22.45
CA LEU A 271 -15.60 -24.88 21.85
C LEU A 271 -15.81 -25.00 20.35
N ARG A 272 -17.06 -25.01 19.89
CA ARG A 272 -17.39 -25.03 18.45
C ARG A 272 -16.89 -23.76 17.75
N ALA A 273 -17.12 -22.60 18.34
CA ALA A 273 -16.65 -21.33 17.80
C ALA A 273 -15.10 -21.29 17.75
N ALA A 274 -14.42 -21.77 18.80
CA ALA A 274 -12.97 -21.85 18.85
C ALA A 274 -12.41 -22.75 17.74
N SER A 275 -13.01 -23.93 17.51
CA SER A 275 -12.61 -24.82 16.42
C SER A 275 -12.74 -24.14 15.05
N THR A 276 -13.84 -23.42 14.81
CA THR A 276 -14.02 -22.66 13.56
C THR A 276 -13.00 -21.53 13.43
N LEU A 277 -12.74 -20.78 14.51
CA LEU A 277 -11.79 -19.67 14.51
C LEU A 277 -10.34 -20.12 14.29
N GLN A 278 -9.97 -21.34 14.66
CA GLN A 278 -8.64 -21.90 14.40
C GLN A 278 -8.38 -22.16 12.91
N GLU A 279 -9.44 -22.41 12.14
CA GLU A 279 -9.33 -22.77 10.72
C GLU A 279 -9.41 -21.54 9.79
N ILE A 280 -9.95 -20.40 10.25
CA ILE A 280 -10.08 -19.22 9.40
C ILE A 280 -8.75 -18.50 9.19
N PRO A 281 -8.50 -17.96 7.99
CA PRO A 281 -7.25 -17.29 7.65
C PRO A 281 -7.20 -15.84 8.18
N LEU A 282 -7.33 -15.66 9.51
CA LEU A 282 -7.25 -14.39 10.21
C LEU A 282 -5.96 -14.33 11.04
N LYS A 283 -5.13 -13.31 10.79
CA LYS A 283 -3.91 -13.04 11.56
C LYS A 283 -4.06 -11.70 12.28
N ILE A 284 -3.66 -11.67 13.55
CA ILE A 284 -3.70 -10.49 14.41
C ILE A 284 -2.28 -10.15 14.84
N ASP A 285 -1.92 -8.86 14.79
CA ASP A 285 -0.70 -8.28 15.35
C ASP A 285 -1.10 -7.12 16.25
N ASP A 286 -0.78 -7.22 17.55
CA ASP A 286 -1.13 -6.25 18.60
C ASP A 286 0.06 -5.44 19.12
N ASN A 287 1.11 -5.32 18.30
CA ASN A 287 2.27 -4.53 18.66
C ASN A 287 1.92 -3.03 18.63
N ALA A 288 1.96 -2.40 19.80
CA ALA A 288 1.60 -0.98 19.97
C ALA A 288 2.56 0.00 19.26
N ASN A 289 3.84 -0.38 19.11
CA ASN A 289 4.86 0.48 18.47
C ASN A 289 5.00 0.14 16.97
N MET A 290 3.92 0.34 16.23
CA MET A 290 3.86 -0.05 14.83
C MET A 290 4.05 1.15 13.90
N LYS A 291 5.11 1.13 13.09
CA LYS A 291 5.32 2.07 11.97
C LYS A 291 4.68 1.52 10.69
N VAL A 292 4.31 2.40 9.77
CA VAL A 292 3.70 1.97 8.48
C VAL A 292 4.62 1.05 7.69
N ASN A 293 5.93 1.27 7.73
CA ASN A 293 6.91 0.42 7.04
C ASN A 293 6.88 -1.02 7.57
N ARG A 294 6.71 -1.21 8.88
CA ARG A 294 6.57 -2.54 9.49
C ARG A 294 5.27 -3.22 9.06
N ILE A 295 4.14 -2.48 9.09
CA ILE A 295 2.86 -2.96 8.54
C ILE A 295 3.05 -3.44 7.09
N ALA A 296 3.70 -2.63 6.26
CA ALA A 296 3.94 -2.95 4.86
C ALA A 296 4.80 -4.21 4.68
N SER A 297 5.86 -4.35 5.46
CA SER A 297 6.75 -5.52 5.44
C SER A 297 6.00 -6.82 5.79
N PHE A 298 5.19 -6.80 6.86
CA PHE A 298 4.34 -7.92 7.26
C PHE A 298 3.32 -8.28 6.18
N CYS A 299 2.64 -7.29 5.61
CA CYS A 299 1.65 -7.50 4.55
C CYS A 299 2.27 -8.09 3.28
N ARG A 300 3.44 -7.59 2.84
CA ARG A 300 4.18 -8.14 1.69
C ARG A 300 4.56 -9.61 1.92
N ARG A 301 5.08 -9.92 3.10
CA ARG A 301 5.47 -11.29 3.47
C ARG A 301 4.26 -12.21 3.54
N THR A 302 3.16 -11.77 4.16
CA THR A 302 1.93 -12.55 4.29
C THR A 302 1.32 -12.81 2.92
N LYS A 303 1.23 -11.80 2.05
CA LYS A 303 0.71 -11.94 0.70
C LYS A 303 1.49 -12.96 -0.13
N ARG A 304 2.83 -12.95 -0.05
CA ARG A 304 3.68 -13.91 -0.78
C ARG A 304 3.54 -15.34 -0.28
N LYS A 305 3.33 -15.55 1.04
CA LYS A 305 3.29 -16.90 1.63
C LYS A 305 1.91 -17.55 1.63
N HIS A 306 0.87 -16.74 1.86
CA HIS A 306 -0.48 -17.26 2.18
C HIS A 306 -1.58 -16.59 1.37
N GLY A 307 -1.25 -15.60 0.55
CA GLY A 307 -2.23 -14.68 0.00
C GLY A 307 -2.66 -13.63 1.02
N LEU A 308 -3.35 -12.58 0.57
CA LEU A 308 -3.91 -11.54 1.42
C LEU A 308 -5.10 -10.91 0.72
N GLY A 309 -6.26 -10.90 1.37
CA GLY A 309 -7.51 -10.37 0.85
C GLY A 309 -7.92 -9.04 1.50
N LEU A 310 -7.57 -8.82 2.76
CA LEU A 310 -7.95 -7.62 3.51
C LEU A 310 -6.87 -7.25 4.53
N ILE A 311 -6.62 -5.94 4.65
CA ILE A 311 -5.78 -5.37 5.71
C ILE A 311 -6.66 -4.45 6.56
N ILE A 312 -6.60 -4.59 7.89
CA ILE A 312 -7.31 -3.74 8.86
C ILE A 312 -6.29 -3.13 9.81
N VAL A 313 -6.40 -1.83 10.08
CA VAL A 313 -5.56 -1.09 11.03
C VAL A 313 -6.44 -0.36 12.03
N ASP A 314 -6.38 -0.71 13.30
CA ASP A 314 -7.13 -0.09 14.40
C ASP A 314 -6.19 0.55 15.43
N TYR A 315 -6.00 1.84 15.43
CA TYR A 315 -6.48 2.89 14.58
C TYR A 315 -5.35 3.84 14.14
N LEU A 316 -5.57 4.60 13.09
CA LEU A 316 -4.60 5.42 12.37
C LEU A 316 -3.75 6.33 13.26
N GLN A 317 -4.39 6.98 14.25
CA GLN A 317 -3.71 7.93 15.12
C GLN A 317 -2.74 7.28 16.12
N LEU A 318 -2.72 5.96 16.27
CA LEU A 318 -1.74 5.24 17.10
C LEU A 318 -0.53 4.76 16.31
N ILE A 319 -0.55 4.86 15.00
CA ILE A 319 0.62 4.54 14.18
C ILE A 319 1.78 5.47 14.56
N GLU A 320 2.94 4.87 14.83
CA GLU A 320 4.15 5.61 15.16
C GLU A 320 4.66 6.37 13.92
N PRO A 321 4.85 7.72 14.01
CA PRO A 321 5.30 8.50 12.86
C PRO A 321 6.76 8.22 12.55
N GLU A 322 7.15 8.40 11.29
CA GLU A 322 8.56 8.36 10.86
C GLU A 322 9.38 9.46 11.56
N ASN A 323 8.82 10.66 11.64
CA ASN A 323 9.41 11.80 12.33
C ASN A 323 8.47 12.32 13.41
N ARG A 324 8.86 12.14 14.68
CA ARG A 324 8.07 12.61 15.84
C ARG A 324 8.01 14.14 15.98
N ARG A 325 8.87 14.88 15.25
CA ARG A 325 8.91 16.36 15.31
C ARG A 325 7.88 17.03 14.40
N ASP A 326 7.32 16.28 13.43
CA ASP A 326 6.33 16.84 12.53
C ASP A 326 5.02 17.14 13.26
N PRO A 327 4.26 18.17 12.85
CA PRO A 327 2.91 18.43 13.35
C PRO A 327 2.02 17.19 13.20
N ARG A 328 1.12 16.97 14.16
CA ARG A 328 0.25 15.78 14.19
C ARG A 328 -0.52 15.55 12.90
N GLU A 329 -1.03 16.61 12.30
CA GLU A 329 -1.73 16.56 11.02
C GLU A 329 -0.86 15.99 9.89
N GLN A 330 0.42 16.40 9.83
CA GLN A 330 1.38 15.89 8.85
C GLN A 330 1.71 14.42 9.10
N GLN A 331 1.87 14.00 10.35
CA GLN A 331 2.12 12.59 10.70
C GLN A 331 0.98 11.70 10.22
N VAL A 332 -0.27 12.10 10.46
CA VAL A 332 -1.46 11.38 10.02
C VAL A 332 -1.55 11.35 8.48
N ALA A 333 -1.23 12.47 7.83
CA ALA A 333 -1.19 12.58 6.38
C ALA A 333 -0.16 11.62 5.75
N GLN A 334 1.05 11.56 6.29
CA GLN A 334 2.11 10.66 5.84
C GLN A 334 1.70 9.20 5.98
N SER A 335 1.15 8.82 7.16
CA SER A 335 0.66 7.45 7.40
C SER A 335 -0.46 7.07 6.44
N THR A 336 -1.41 7.97 6.19
CA THR A 336 -2.53 7.73 5.26
C THR A 336 -2.04 7.50 3.83
N ARG A 337 -1.12 8.35 3.35
CA ARG A 337 -0.52 8.20 2.00
C ARG A 337 0.27 6.91 1.87
N ALA A 338 1.04 6.55 2.89
CA ALA A 338 1.83 5.32 2.89
C ALA A 338 0.92 4.08 2.87
N LEU A 339 -0.19 4.06 3.63
CA LEU A 339 -1.19 3.00 3.60
C LEU A 339 -1.93 2.94 2.26
N LYS A 340 -2.22 4.10 1.64
CA LYS A 340 -2.78 4.13 0.28
C LYS A 340 -1.81 3.60 -0.77
N LYS A 341 -0.52 3.92 -0.66
CA LYS A 341 0.54 3.35 -1.52
C LYS A 341 0.59 1.83 -1.36
N LEU A 342 0.54 1.34 -0.12
CA LEU A 342 0.54 -0.09 0.21
C LEU A 342 -0.67 -0.81 -0.40
N ALA A 343 -1.88 -0.25 -0.27
CA ALA A 343 -3.10 -0.80 -0.87
C ALA A 343 -2.93 -0.99 -2.39
N LYS A 344 -2.44 0.04 -3.08
CA LYS A 344 -2.19 0.02 -4.53
C LYS A 344 -1.10 -0.99 -4.90
N GLU A 345 0.02 -1.02 -4.18
CA GLU A 345 1.13 -1.94 -4.41
C GLU A 345 0.69 -3.40 -4.26
N LEU A 346 0.00 -3.69 -3.17
CA LEU A 346 -0.45 -5.04 -2.89
C LEU A 346 -1.75 -5.42 -3.61
N GLN A 347 -2.43 -4.49 -4.29
CA GLN A 347 -3.75 -4.74 -4.88
C GLN A 347 -4.69 -5.44 -3.87
N VAL A 348 -4.74 -4.89 -2.63
CA VAL A 348 -5.56 -5.38 -1.52
C VAL A 348 -6.29 -4.18 -0.90
N PRO A 349 -7.58 -4.27 -0.57
CA PRO A 349 -8.26 -3.22 0.17
C PRO A 349 -7.66 -3.08 1.57
N VAL A 350 -7.49 -1.82 2.00
CA VAL A 350 -6.99 -1.47 3.34
C VAL A 350 -8.10 -0.69 4.06
N ILE A 351 -8.54 -1.21 5.18
CA ILE A 351 -9.46 -0.52 6.10
C ILE A 351 -8.64 0.08 7.24
N VAL A 352 -8.83 1.37 7.45
CA VAL A 352 -8.19 2.11 8.54
C VAL A 352 -9.25 2.73 9.41
N LEU A 353 -9.16 2.49 10.70
CA LEU A 353 -10.03 3.15 11.66
C LEU A 353 -9.50 4.52 12.05
N ALA A 354 -10.39 5.48 12.25
CA ALA A 354 -10.04 6.82 12.71
C ALA A 354 -11.00 7.29 13.81
N GLN A 355 -10.52 8.19 14.65
CA GLN A 355 -11.33 8.78 15.69
C GLN A 355 -11.81 10.17 15.26
N LEU A 356 -13.09 10.48 15.54
CA LEU A 356 -13.69 11.76 15.25
C LEU A 356 -13.41 12.79 16.35
N ASN A 357 -13.41 14.08 15.97
CA ASN A 357 -13.23 15.19 16.90
C ASN A 357 -14.38 15.27 17.91
N ARG A 358 -14.07 15.73 19.15
CA ARG A 358 -15.05 15.92 20.21
C ARG A 358 -16.07 17.03 19.91
N GLN A 359 -15.78 17.95 19.01
CA GLN A 359 -16.69 19.06 18.66
C GLN A 359 -18.07 18.61 18.12
N ILE A 360 -18.17 17.38 17.63
CA ILE A 360 -19.45 16.80 17.20
C ILE A 360 -20.48 16.72 18.37
N GLU A 361 -19.99 16.55 19.61
CA GLU A 361 -20.83 16.42 20.80
C GLU A 361 -21.49 17.74 21.21
N THR A 362 -20.97 18.88 20.76
CA THR A 362 -21.49 20.23 21.07
C THR A 362 -22.55 20.69 20.07
N ARG A 363 -22.74 19.96 18.95
CA ARG A 363 -23.74 20.29 17.93
C ARG A 363 -25.12 19.72 18.30
N ASN A 364 -26.16 20.38 17.82
CA ASN A 364 -27.53 19.85 17.93
C ASN A 364 -27.69 18.55 17.09
N ASP A 365 -27.21 18.58 15.84
CA ASP A 365 -27.12 17.40 14.99
C ASP A 365 -25.77 16.71 15.21
N LYS A 366 -25.81 15.54 15.85
CA LYS A 366 -24.63 14.73 16.19
C LYS A 366 -24.24 13.73 15.09
N ARG A 367 -24.86 13.81 13.91
CA ARG A 367 -24.43 13.02 12.74
C ARG A 367 -23.05 13.46 12.29
N PRO A 368 -22.11 12.53 12.14
CA PRO A 368 -20.77 12.83 11.64
C PRO A 368 -20.78 13.38 10.22
N LYS A 369 -19.82 14.27 9.93
CA LYS A 369 -19.55 14.85 8.61
C LYS A 369 -18.07 14.79 8.32
N LEU A 370 -17.64 14.93 7.04
CA LEU A 370 -16.23 14.92 6.66
C LEU A 370 -15.38 15.94 7.45
N SER A 371 -15.94 17.11 7.77
CA SER A 371 -15.25 18.12 8.59
C SER A 371 -14.92 17.67 10.02
N ASP A 372 -15.53 16.60 10.52
CA ASP A 372 -15.28 16.06 11.86
C ASP A 372 -14.02 15.16 11.91
N LEU A 373 -13.45 14.82 10.76
CA LEU A 373 -12.12 14.22 10.60
C LEU A 373 -10.99 15.26 10.83
N ARG A 374 -11.16 16.22 11.74
CA ARG A 374 -10.20 17.30 12.02
C ARG A 374 -8.82 16.73 12.35
N GLU A 375 -7.76 17.41 11.94
CA GLU A 375 -6.36 16.95 11.89
C GLU A 375 -6.05 16.04 10.70
N SER A 376 -6.98 15.90 9.74
CA SER A 376 -6.92 14.87 8.72
C SER A 376 -7.52 15.30 7.38
N GLY A 377 -7.36 16.55 6.95
CA GLY A 377 -7.70 16.96 5.57
C GLY A 377 -7.07 16.02 4.53
N ALA A 378 -5.92 15.45 4.85
CA ALA A 378 -5.27 14.44 4.05
C ALA A 378 -6.03 13.10 4.01
N ILE A 379 -6.70 12.69 5.11
CA ILE A 379 -7.54 11.47 5.10
C ILE A 379 -8.65 11.64 4.07
N GLU A 380 -9.31 12.79 4.09
CA GLU A 380 -10.37 13.08 3.11
C GLU A 380 -9.84 13.06 1.68
N GLN A 381 -8.64 13.60 1.43
CA GLN A 381 -8.06 13.64 0.09
C GLN A 381 -7.61 12.24 -0.40
N ASP A 382 -6.93 11.48 0.43
CA ASP A 382 -6.23 10.25 0.03
C ASP A 382 -7.12 9.01 0.09
N ALA A 383 -8.15 8.97 0.95
CA ALA A 383 -9.09 7.86 1.03
C ALA A 383 -10.00 7.77 -0.21
N ASP A 384 -10.30 6.55 -0.64
CA ASP A 384 -11.27 6.28 -1.71
C ASP A 384 -12.70 6.26 -1.17
N VAL A 385 -12.87 5.69 0.04
CA VAL A 385 -14.14 5.63 0.75
C VAL A 385 -13.94 6.18 2.16
N VAL A 386 -14.84 7.04 2.60
CA VAL A 386 -14.93 7.50 3.99
C VAL A 386 -16.33 7.21 4.51
N ALA A 387 -16.39 6.43 5.57
CA ALA A 387 -17.63 6.06 6.22
C ALA A 387 -17.59 6.37 7.72
N PHE A 388 -18.73 6.73 8.27
CA PHE A 388 -18.88 7.02 9.69
C PHE A 388 -19.86 6.05 10.34
N LEU A 389 -19.50 5.53 11.51
CA LEU A 389 -20.45 4.81 12.36
C LEU A 389 -21.11 5.80 13.30
N HIS A 390 -22.45 5.84 13.25
CA HIS A 390 -23.28 6.66 14.10
C HIS A 390 -24.34 5.79 14.78
N ARG A 391 -24.27 5.72 16.11
CA ARG A 391 -25.28 5.04 16.95
C ARG A 391 -26.06 6.09 17.71
N PRO A 392 -27.31 6.39 17.33
CA PRO A 392 -28.13 7.41 17.99
C PRO A 392 -28.33 7.13 19.47
N GLU A 393 -28.54 5.88 19.86
CA GLU A 393 -28.72 5.46 21.25
C GLU A 393 -27.58 5.85 22.21
N VAL A 394 -26.37 6.10 21.69
CA VAL A 394 -25.23 6.57 22.50
C VAL A 394 -25.43 8.00 23.00
N TYR A 395 -26.23 8.77 22.25
CA TYR A 395 -26.53 10.18 22.57
C TYR A 395 -27.92 10.33 23.21
N ASP A 396 -28.89 9.53 22.76
CA ASP A 396 -30.22 9.43 23.32
C ASP A 396 -30.63 7.95 23.35
N PRO A 397 -30.69 7.31 24.54
CA PRO A 397 -31.05 5.90 24.69
C PRO A 397 -32.42 5.51 24.09
N ALA A 398 -33.32 6.47 23.88
CA ALA A 398 -34.60 6.23 23.27
C ALA A 398 -34.57 6.31 21.74
N ASP A 399 -33.51 6.88 21.14
CA ASP A 399 -33.43 7.03 19.69
C ASP A 399 -32.84 5.76 19.05
N ARG A 400 -33.70 4.98 18.40
CA ARG A 400 -33.39 3.79 17.60
C ARG A 400 -32.44 2.80 18.29
N PRO A 401 -32.83 2.24 19.48
CA PRO A 401 -31.97 1.33 20.22
C PRO A 401 -31.63 0.09 19.40
N GLY A 402 -30.37 -0.34 19.49
CA GLY A 402 -29.86 -1.51 18.74
C GLY A 402 -29.66 -1.25 17.24
N GLN A 403 -29.67 0.03 16.80
CA GLN A 403 -29.39 0.39 15.42
C GLN A 403 -28.12 1.26 15.30
N CYS A 404 -27.42 1.08 14.20
CA CYS A 404 -26.26 1.87 13.83
C CYS A 404 -26.32 2.26 12.36
N ASP A 405 -26.15 3.52 12.09
CA ASP A 405 -26.01 4.02 10.73
C ASP A 405 -24.54 4.00 10.30
N LEU A 406 -24.25 3.34 9.19
CA LEU A 406 -22.99 3.49 8.46
C LEU A 406 -23.20 4.55 7.38
N LEU A 407 -22.73 5.76 7.64
CA LEU A 407 -22.84 6.93 6.76
C LEU A 407 -21.66 6.94 5.81
N ILE A 408 -21.87 6.69 4.53
CA ILE A 408 -20.84 6.72 3.48
C ILE A 408 -20.83 8.13 2.90
N GLU A 409 -19.94 8.98 3.41
CA GLU A 409 -19.85 10.40 3.05
C GLU A 409 -18.91 10.67 1.87
N LYS A 410 -18.01 9.74 1.57
CA LYS A 410 -17.15 9.77 0.38
C LYS A 410 -17.09 8.39 -0.24
N ASN A 411 -17.29 8.33 -1.56
CA ASN A 411 -17.06 7.13 -2.37
C ASN A 411 -16.60 7.56 -3.75
N ARG A 412 -15.32 7.36 -4.07
CA ARG A 412 -14.75 7.77 -5.36
C ARG A 412 -15.33 7.01 -6.56
N ARG A 413 -15.91 5.85 -6.33
CA ARG A 413 -16.34 4.94 -7.42
C ARG A 413 -17.80 4.55 -7.36
N GLY A 414 -18.56 5.19 -6.49
CA GLY A 414 -19.99 4.90 -6.30
C GLY A 414 -20.71 6.04 -5.58
N PRO A 415 -21.99 5.85 -5.28
CA PRO A 415 -22.79 6.82 -4.56
C PRO A 415 -22.37 6.91 -3.09
N THR A 416 -22.60 8.07 -2.49
CA THR A 416 -22.67 8.26 -1.04
C THR A 416 -24.05 7.83 -0.54
N GLY A 417 -24.18 7.58 0.78
CA GLY A 417 -25.47 7.16 1.34
C GLY A 417 -25.38 6.66 2.77
N CYS A 418 -26.42 6.01 3.22
CA CYS A 418 -26.54 5.51 4.57
C CYS A 418 -27.03 4.06 4.56
N VAL A 419 -26.34 3.21 5.31
CA VAL A 419 -26.71 1.81 5.52
C VAL A 419 -26.98 1.60 7.01
N THR A 420 -28.21 1.22 7.37
CA THR A 420 -28.54 0.90 8.76
C THR A 420 -28.26 -0.56 9.06
N LEU A 421 -27.47 -0.78 10.10
CA LEU A 421 -27.04 -2.08 10.63
C LEU A 421 -27.69 -2.33 11.99
N ALA A 422 -27.83 -3.59 12.37
CA ALA A 422 -28.21 -3.99 13.72
C ALA A 422 -26.98 -4.02 14.62
N TRP A 423 -27.12 -3.50 15.83
CA TRP A 423 -26.14 -3.59 16.90
C TRP A 423 -26.63 -4.56 17.99
N LYS A 424 -25.82 -5.56 18.28
CA LYS A 424 -26.04 -6.53 19.36
C LYS A 424 -25.05 -6.22 20.49
N ALA A 425 -25.53 -5.56 21.54
CA ALA A 425 -24.70 -5.14 22.67
C ALA A 425 -24.10 -6.31 23.42
N GLU A 426 -24.85 -7.42 23.55
CA GLU A 426 -24.49 -8.61 24.30
C GLU A 426 -23.22 -9.27 23.77
N THR A 427 -23.09 -9.39 22.46
CA THR A 427 -21.93 -9.97 21.78
C THR A 427 -21.00 -8.90 21.16
N THR A 428 -21.30 -7.62 21.40
CA THR A 428 -20.58 -6.49 20.76
C THR A 428 -20.39 -6.68 19.24
N GLN A 429 -21.47 -7.09 18.57
CA GLN A 429 -21.50 -7.49 17.17
C GLN A 429 -22.40 -6.59 16.33
N PHE A 430 -21.97 -6.34 15.09
CA PHE A 430 -22.84 -5.78 14.06
C PHE A 430 -23.38 -6.88 13.16
N ASP A 431 -24.62 -6.66 12.69
CA ASP A 431 -25.32 -7.56 11.78
C ASP A 431 -26.10 -6.77 10.72
N ASP A 432 -26.54 -7.44 9.65
CA ASP A 432 -27.52 -6.85 8.75
C ASP A 432 -28.83 -6.62 9.50
N GLY A 433 -29.33 -5.39 9.50
CA GLY A 433 -30.61 -5.09 10.13
C GLY A 433 -31.73 -5.92 9.49
N ALA A 434 -32.63 -6.45 10.31
CA ALA A 434 -33.83 -7.06 9.79
C ALA A 434 -34.59 -6.06 8.88
N GLU A 435 -35.00 -6.46 7.69
CA GLU A 435 -35.86 -5.67 6.85
C GLU A 435 -37.21 -5.49 7.57
N ARG A 436 -37.44 -4.32 8.13
CA ARG A 436 -38.83 -3.89 8.37
C ARG A 436 -39.35 -3.40 7.01
N PHE A 437 -39.98 -4.27 6.27
CA PHE A 437 -40.87 -3.85 5.18
C PHE A 437 -41.96 -2.96 5.79
N GLY A 438 -41.74 -1.66 5.76
CA GLY A 438 -42.78 -0.69 5.99
C GLY A 438 -43.72 -0.70 4.77
N PRO A 439 -45.03 -0.54 4.95
CA PRO A 439 -45.99 -0.59 3.86
C PRO A 439 -46.01 0.70 3.02
N ARG A 440 -44.88 1.08 2.42
CA ARG A 440 -44.76 2.29 1.57
C ARG A 440 -43.78 2.15 0.41
N ASP A 441 -43.62 0.98 -0.18
CA ASP A 441 -42.95 0.83 -1.49
C ASP A 441 -43.66 -0.28 -2.28
N LEU A 442 -44.91 0.01 -2.65
CA LEU A 442 -45.65 -0.63 -3.73
C LEU A 442 -46.06 0.45 -4.73
#